data_1423d1a2b902e884810c08911549e150
#
_entry.id   1423d1a2b902e884810c08911549e150
#
_cell.length_a   1.000
_cell.length_b   1.000
_cell.length_c   1.000
_cell.angle_alpha   90.00
_cell.angle_beta   90.00
_cell.angle_gamma   90.00
#
_symmetry.space_group_name_H-M   'P 1'
#
loop_
_entity.id
_entity.type
_entity.pdbx_description
1 polymer ?
#
loop_
_entity_poly.entity_id
_entity_poly.type
_entity_poly.pdbx_seq_one_letter_code
_entity_poly.pdbx_strand_id
1 'polypeptide(L)'
;MIKIGINGFGRIGRFVFRSTVEAENAKEVQVVAINDLCPVDYMAYMLKYDTMHGHFDGTIEADVEKSELIVNGNHIRVTAERDPENLKWDEVGAEYVVESTGLFLAYDKAEKHLKAGAKYVVLSAPSKADANGNQADMFVCGVNTDKYNGQKIVSNASCTTNCLAPIAKVLNDNFGIETGLMTTVHSTTATQKTVDGPSMKDWRGGRAAAGNIIPSSTGAAKAVGKVIPELNG
;
A
#
# COMPACT_ATOMS: atom_id res chain seq x y z
N MET A 1 9.13 -17.88 9.75
CA MET A 1 7.95 -17.03 9.51
C MET A 1 8.39 -15.59 9.61
N ILE A 2 8.22 -14.81 8.56
CA ILE A 2 8.58 -13.40 8.49
C ILE A 2 7.53 -12.59 9.23
N LYS A 3 7.93 -11.77 10.19
CA LYS A 3 7.02 -10.91 10.96
C LYS A 3 6.93 -9.53 10.34
N ILE A 4 5.71 -9.06 10.10
CA ILE A 4 5.46 -7.76 9.51
C ILE A 4 4.60 -6.87 10.40
N GLY A 5 4.85 -5.56 10.32
CA GLY A 5 4.00 -4.50 10.82
C GLY A 5 3.25 -3.81 9.68
N ILE A 6 2.07 -3.29 9.96
CA ILE A 6 1.28 -2.49 9.01
C ILE A 6 1.05 -1.11 9.61
N ASN A 7 1.48 -0.07 8.92
CA ASN A 7 1.16 1.31 9.26
C ASN A 7 0.07 1.84 8.35
N GLY A 8 -1.12 2.10 8.91
CA GLY A 8 -2.33 2.44 8.19
C GLY A 8 -3.19 1.21 7.85
N PHE A 9 -4.33 1.07 8.52
CA PHE A 9 -5.25 -0.05 8.33
C PHE A 9 -6.49 0.36 7.50
N GLY A 10 -6.25 1.25 6.54
CA GLY A 10 -7.20 1.62 5.52
C GLY A 10 -7.46 0.48 4.52
N ARG A 11 -7.96 0.81 3.34
CA ARG A 11 -8.25 -0.17 2.28
C ARG A 11 -7.05 -1.09 2.00
N ILE A 12 -5.89 -0.49 1.75
CA ILE A 12 -4.68 -1.23 1.35
C ILE A 12 -4.12 -2.05 2.52
N GLY A 13 -4.01 -1.47 3.72
CA GLY A 13 -3.50 -2.21 4.89
C GLY A 13 -4.34 -3.44 5.22
N ARG A 14 -5.68 -3.34 5.15
CA ARG A 14 -6.58 -4.51 5.32
C ARG A 14 -6.43 -5.53 4.22
N PHE A 15 -6.15 -5.10 2.98
CA PHE A 15 -5.86 -6.03 1.89
C PHE A 15 -4.57 -6.81 2.10
N VAL A 16 -3.49 -6.11 2.47
CA VAL A 16 -2.23 -6.75 2.83
C VAL A 16 -2.47 -7.77 3.93
N PHE A 17 -3.22 -7.38 4.99
CA PHE A 17 -3.57 -8.29 6.07
C PHE A 17 -4.32 -9.55 5.58
N ARG A 18 -5.39 -9.37 4.81
CA ARG A 18 -6.15 -10.50 4.25
C ARG A 18 -5.27 -11.42 3.41
N SER A 19 -4.42 -10.85 2.56
CA SER A 19 -3.49 -11.63 1.74
C SER A 19 -2.53 -12.49 2.56
N THR A 20 -2.11 -12.03 3.76
CA THR A 20 -1.24 -12.83 4.64
C THR A 20 -1.97 -13.96 5.37
N VAL A 21 -3.30 -13.98 5.35
CA VAL A 21 -4.11 -15.04 6.00
C VAL A 21 -4.75 -15.97 4.98
N GLU A 22 -5.18 -15.43 3.84
CA GLU A 22 -5.98 -16.15 2.82
C GLU A 22 -5.12 -16.74 1.69
N ALA A 23 -3.87 -16.30 1.51
CA ALA A 23 -3.00 -16.79 0.45
C ALA A 23 -2.44 -18.20 0.73
N GLU A 24 -2.12 -18.95 -0.32
CA GLU A 24 -1.54 -20.30 -0.21
C GLU A 24 -0.23 -20.33 0.59
N ASN A 25 0.57 -19.27 0.50
CA ASN A 25 1.83 -19.08 1.24
C ASN A 25 1.67 -18.27 2.52
N ALA A 26 0.44 -18.14 3.06
CA ALA A 26 0.14 -17.44 4.31
C ALA A 26 0.98 -17.90 5.51
N LYS A 27 1.54 -19.12 5.47
CA LYS A 27 2.38 -19.69 6.52
C LYS A 27 3.78 -19.05 6.61
N GLU A 28 4.20 -18.29 5.61
CA GLU A 28 5.54 -17.69 5.57
C GLU A 28 5.59 -16.32 6.23
N VAL A 29 4.45 -15.61 6.28
CA VAL A 29 4.36 -14.23 6.76
C VAL A 29 3.32 -14.12 7.86
N GLN A 30 3.61 -13.35 8.90
CA GLN A 30 2.70 -13.07 10.00
C GLN A 30 2.63 -11.57 10.30
N VAL A 31 1.44 -11.00 10.32
CA VAL A 31 1.22 -9.65 10.87
C VAL A 31 1.25 -9.72 12.39
N VAL A 32 2.15 -8.96 13.02
CA VAL A 32 2.31 -8.94 14.49
C VAL A 32 1.93 -7.60 15.12
N ALA A 33 1.86 -6.54 14.34
CA ALA A 33 1.39 -5.24 14.80
C ALA A 33 0.74 -4.43 13.68
N ILE A 34 -0.21 -3.60 14.06
CA ILE A 34 -0.90 -2.64 13.20
C ILE A 34 -0.92 -1.29 13.91
N ASN A 35 -0.66 -0.23 13.17
CA ASN A 35 -0.87 1.14 13.64
C ASN A 35 -1.95 1.81 12.81
N ASP A 36 -2.98 2.33 13.46
CA ASP A 36 -4.01 3.16 12.85
C ASP A 36 -4.65 4.05 13.92
N LEU A 37 -5.20 5.18 13.53
CA LEU A 37 -5.85 6.12 14.46
C LEU A 37 -7.30 5.74 14.80
N CYS A 38 -7.83 4.69 14.17
CA CYS A 38 -9.15 4.16 14.46
C CYS A 38 -9.14 3.28 15.72
N PRO A 39 -10.25 3.22 16.49
CA PRO A 39 -10.41 2.28 17.59
C PRO A 39 -10.33 0.82 17.11
N VAL A 40 -9.80 -0.07 17.95
CA VAL A 40 -9.54 -1.47 17.57
C VAL A 40 -10.81 -2.27 17.26
N ASP A 41 -11.92 -1.99 17.96
CA ASP A 41 -13.22 -2.60 17.71
C ASP A 41 -13.78 -2.19 16.33
N TYR A 42 -13.59 -0.92 15.95
CA TYR A 42 -13.93 -0.45 14.60
C TYR A 42 -13.03 -1.07 13.53
N MET A 43 -11.75 -1.25 13.82
CA MET A 43 -10.83 -1.96 12.92
C MET A 43 -11.26 -3.42 12.72
N ALA A 44 -11.69 -4.11 13.78
CA ALA A 44 -12.25 -5.46 13.71
C ALA A 44 -13.49 -5.51 12.82
N TYR A 45 -14.42 -4.56 13.00
CA TYR A 45 -15.61 -4.43 12.15
C TYR A 45 -15.24 -4.23 10.68
N MET A 46 -14.33 -3.31 10.39
CA MET A 46 -13.91 -3.00 9.02
C MET A 46 -13.10 -4.13 8.35
N LEU A 47 -12.41 -4.97 9.11
CA LEU A 47 -11.76 -6.15 8.59
C LEU A 47 -12.77 -7.26 8.29
N LYS A 48 -13.77 -7.43 9.16
CA LYS A 48 -14.79 -8.46 9.06
C LYS A 48 -15.69 -8.27 7.83
N TYR A 49 -16.10 -7.03 7.56
CA TYR A 49 -17.07 -6.70 6.53
C TYR A 49 -16.43 -5.88 5.42
N ASP A 50 -16.42 -6.39 4.21
CA ASP A 50 -15.93 -5.69 3.03
C ASP A 50 -16.92 -5.82 1.88
N THR A 51 -17.30 -4.67 1.30
CA THR A 51 -18.30 -4.64 0.21
C THR A 51 -17.81 -5.34 -1.05
N MET A 52 -16.52 -5.25 -1.36
CA MET A 52 -15.95 -5.80 -2.62
C MET A 52 -15.43 -7.23 -2.44
N HIS A 53 -14.92 -7.55 -1.25
CA HIS A 53 -14.25 -8.84 -0.98
C HIS A 53 -15.04 -9.75 -0.03
N GLY A 54 -16.22 -9.29 0.39
CA GLY A 54 -17.11 -10.05 1.24
C GLY A 54 -16.64 -10.16 2.70
N HIS A 55 -17.28 -11.04 3.43
CA HIS A 55 -16.89 -11.35 4.80
C HIS A 55 -15.49 -11.96 4.84
N PHE A 56 -14.74 -11.61 5.90
CA PHE A 56 -13.49 -12.27 6.20
C PHE A 56 -13.77 -13.74 6.59
N ASP A 57 -13.04 -14.66 6.01
CA ASP A 57 -13.13 -16.09 6.32
C ASP A 57 -12.26 -16.42 7.55
N GLY A 58 -12.87 -16.38 8.72
CA GLY A 58 -12.20 -16.62 9.99
C GLY A 58 -12.83 -15.87 11.17
N THR A 59 -12.20 -16.02 12.33
CA THR A 59 -12.62 -15.33 13.56
C THR A 59 -11.89 -14.01 13.73
N ILE A 60 -12.63 -12.96 14.11
CA ILE A 60 -12.07 -11.64 14.42
C ILE A 60 -12.69 -11.17 15.72
N GLU A 61 -11.84 -10.84 16.68
CA GLU A 61 -12.19 -10.28 17.97
C GLU A 61 -11.33 -9.05 18.26
N ALA A 62 -11.81 -8.15 19.10
CA ALA A 62 -11.07 -6.99 19.57
C ALA A 62 -10.99 -7.00 21.10
N ASP A 63 -9.79 -6.95 21.63
CA ASP A 63 -9.53 -6.66 23.04
C ASP A 63 -9.24 -5.15 23.18
N VAL A 64 -10.27 -4.39 23.56
CA VAL A 64 -10.17 -2.93 23.66
C VAL A 64 -9.25 -2.51 24.80
N GLU A 65 -9.26 -3.25 25.92
CA GLU A 65 -8.45 -2.92 27.09
C GLU A 65 -6.95 -3.09 26.82
N LYS A 66 -6.59 -4.15 26.08
CA LYS A 66 -5.19 -4.41 25.71
C LYS A 66 -4.78 -3.75 24.39
N SER A 67 -5.73 -3.14 23.67
CA SER A 67 -5.50 -2.63 22.30
C SER A 67 -4.94 -3.73 21.38
N GLU A 68 -5.62 -4.87 21.34
CA GLU A 68 -5.25 -6.00 20.49
C GLU A 68 -6.38 -6.37 19.53
N LEU A 69 -6.00 -6.67 18.28
CA LEU A 69 -6.86 -7.35 17.33
C LEU A 69 -6.51 -8.83 17.35
N ILE A 70 -7.52 -9.69 17.54
CA ILE A 70 -7.33 -11.14 17.62
C ILE A 70 -7.96 -11.76 16.39
N VAL A 71 -7.13 -12.36 15.53
CA VAL A 71 -7.59 -12.96 14.27
C VAL A 71 -7.15 -14.43 14.22
N ASN A 72 -8.12 -15.33 14.10
CA ASN A 72 -7.88 -16.78 14.12
C ASN A 72 -7.01 -17.21 15.33
N GLY A 73 -7.25 -16.60 16.49
CA GLY A 73 -6.51 -16.82 17.72
C GLY A 73 -5.12 -16.17 17.79
N ASN A 74 -4.68 -15.47 16.76
CA ASN A 74 -3.41 -14.73 16.79
C ASN A 74 -3.63 -13.32 17.34
N HIS A 75 -2.87 -12.95 18.35
CA HIS A 75 -2.88 -11.64 18.98
C HIS A 75 -1.99 -10.67 18.20
N ILE A 76 -2.54 -9.52 17.82
CA ILE A 76 -1.88 -8.49 17.00
C ILE A 76 -1.92 -7.19 17.79
N ARG A 77 -0.75 -6.65 18.13
CA ARG A 77 -0.65 -5.35 18.81
C ARG A 77 -1.24 -4.25 17.93
N VAL A 78 -2.12 -3.43 18.49
CA VAL A 78 -2.64 -2.23 17.83
C VAL A 78 -2.13 -0.99 18.54
N THR A 79 -1.66 -0.01 17.76
CA THR A 79 -1.23 1.30 18.26
C THR A 79 -1.97 2.41 17.52
N ALA A 80 -2.08 3.59 18.14
CA ALA A 80 -2.69 4.80 17.56
C ALA A 80 -1.69 5.96 17.55
N GLU A 81 -0.48 5.68 17.03
CA GLU A 81 0.65 6.61 17.03
C GLU A 81 0.70 7.41 15.72
N ARG A 82 0.89 8.72 15.84
CA ARG A 82 0.97 9.62 14.67
C ARG A 82 2.36 9.69 14.08
N ASP A 83 3.41 9.62 14.90
CA ASP A 83 4.79 9.64 14.43
C ASP A 83 5.34 8.22 14.32
N PRO A 84 5.67 7.73 13.11
CA PRO A 84 6.17 6.38 12.91
C PRO A 84 7.45 6.06 13.71
N GLU A 85 8.22 7.06 14.10
CA GLU A 85 9.45 6.89 14.87
C GLU A 85 9.20 6.29 16.27
N ASN A 86 7.97 6.42 16.79
CA ASN A 86 7.56 5.92 18.11
C ASN A 86 6.91 4.54 18.09
N LEU A 87 6.84 3.87 16.94
CA LEU A 87 6.05 2.64 16.77
C LEU A 87 6.69 1.38 17.36
N LYS A 88 8.01 1.43 17.65
CA LYS A 88 8.73 0.35 18.34
C LYS A 88 8.46 -1.03 17.72
N TRP A 89 8.76 -1.18 16.44
CA TRP A 89 8.54 -2.40 15.69
C TRP A 89 9.37 -3.58 16.19
N ASP A 90 10.54 -3.30 16.76
CA ASP A 90 11.45 -4.27 17.35
C ASP A 90 10.86 -4.96 18.57
N GLU A 91 10.06 -4.28 19.40
CA GLU A 91 9.42 -4.89 20.59
C GLU A 91 8.49 -6.07 20.23
N VAL A 92 7.92 -6.08 19.03
CA VAL A 92 7.07 -7.18 18.53
C VAL A 92 7.79 -8.06 17.51
N GLY A 93 9.04 -7.73 17.20
CA GLY A 93 9.86 -8.43 16.21
C GLY A 93 9.40 -8.24 14.77
N ALA A 94 8.70 -7.15 14.46
CA ALA A 94 8.32 -6.81 13.09
C ALA A 94 9.56 -6.37 12.30
N GLU A 95 10.02 -7.22 11.41
CA GLU A 95 11.20 -6.94 10.60
C GLU A 95 10.89 -6.09 9.38
N TYR A 96 9.73 -6.29 8.77
CA TYR A 96 9.24 -5.55 7.62
C TYR A 96 8.03 -4.72 8.02
N VAL A 97 7.97 -3.49 7.50
CA VAL A 97 6.80 -2.62 7.70
C VAL A 97 6.19 -2.29 6.34
N VAL A 98 4.89 -2.51 6.22
CA VAL A 98 4.10 -2.01 5.10
C VAL A 98 3.53 -0.64 5.46
N GLU A 99 4.02 0.39 4.79
CA GLU A 99 3.53 1.75 4.92
C GLU A 99 2.35 1.97 3.97
N SER A 100 1.15 2.04 4.49
CA SER A 100 -0.10 2.14 3.73
C SER A 100 -1.01 3.32 4.14
N THR A 101 -0.46 4.30 4.89
CA THR A 101 -1.19 5.53 5.23
C THR A 101 -1.26 6.51 4.06
N GLY A 102 -0.30 6.46 3.13
CA GLY A 102 -0.11 7.45 2.07
C GLY A 102 0.52 8.76 2.53
N LEU A 103 0.92 8.88 3.81
CA LEU A 103 1.47 10.11 4.39
C LEU A 103 3.01 10.12 4.41
N PHE A 104 3.64 8.95 4.56
CA PHE A 104 5.09 8.80 4.74
C PHE A 104 5.77 8.25 3.48
N LEU A 105 5.46 8.85 2.31
CA LEU A 105 5.95 8.40 1.00
C LEU A 105 7.30 9.02 0.60
N ALA A 106 7.74 10.09 1.25
CA ALA A 106 9.08 10.65 1.06
C ALA A 106 10.11 9.77 1.79
N TYR A 107 11.32 9.65 1.21
CA TYR A 107 12.34 8.72 1.72
C TYR A 107 12.67 8.96 3.19
N ASP A 108 12.92 10.21 3.58
CA ASP A 108 13.19 10.64 4.95
C ASP A 108 12.06 10.32 5.94
N LYS A 109 10.81 10.39 5.46
CA LYS A 109 9.64 10.05 6.26
C LYS A 109 9.48 8.55 6.45
N ALA A 110 9.73 7.76 5.39
CA ALA A 110 9.70 6.31 5.46
C ALA A 110 10.82 5.75 6.34
N GLU A 111 11.99 6.42 6.37
CA GLU A 111 13.13 6.06 7.22
C GLU A 111 12.79 6.06 8.72
N LYS A 112 11.77 6.79 9.15
CA LYS A 112 11.29 6.78 10.53
C LYS A 112 10.90 5.38 11.01
N HIS A 113 10.39 4.53 10.13
CA HIS A 113 10.11 3.14 10.47
C HIS A 113 11.37 2.33 10.77
N LEU A 114 12.48 2.61 10.07
CA LEU A 114 13.77 1.98 10.36
C LEU A 114 14.28 2.42 11.74
N LYS A 115 14.12 3.70 12.09
CA LYS A 115 14.46 4.22 13.43
C LYS A 115 13.59 3.61 14.52
N ALA A 116 12.36 3.27 14.21
CA ALA A 116 11.43 2.56 15.10
C ALA A 116 11.70 1.05 15.19
N GLY A 117 12.82 0.54 14.64
CA GLY A 117 13.28 -0.84 14.78
C GLY A 117 12.92 -1.78 13.63
N ALA A 118 12.25 -1.31 12.57
CA ALA A 118 12.07 -2.13 11.36
C ALA A 118 13.39 -2.30 10.60
N LYS A 119 13.57 -3.45 9.95
CA LYS A 119 14.73 -3.69 9.07
C LYS A 119 14.47 -3.20 7.65
N TYR A 120 13.23 -3.32 7.19
CA TYR A 120 12.81 -3.01 5.82
C TYR A 120 11.44 -2.30 5.82
N VAL A 121 11.23 -1.43 4.84
CA VAL A 121 9.97 -0.70 4.65
C VAL A 121 9.48 -0.87 3.21
N VAL A 122 8.24 -1.26 3.05
CA VAL A 122 7.56 -1.36 1.76
C VAL A 122 6.47 -0.29 1.68
N LEU A 123 6.66 0.69 0.82
CA LEU A 123 5.64 1.71 0.55
C LEU A 123 4.59 1.13 -0.39
N SER A 124 3.32 1.14 0.01
CA SER A 124 2.21 0.66 -0.82
C SER A 124 1.78 1.63 -1.93
N ALA A 125 2.52 2.71 -2.13
CA ALA A 125 2.26 3.77 -3.09
C ALA A 125 3.58 4.30 -3.67
N PRO A 126 3.55 5.09 -4.77
CA PRO A 126 4.76 5.63 -5.36
C PRO A 126 5.56 6.46 -4.36
N SER A 127 6.86 6.15 -4.24
CA SER A 127 7.78 6.94 -3.42
C SER A 127 7.91 8.37 -3.96
N LYS A 128 8.08 9.30 -3.05
CA LYS A 128 8.41 10.70 -3.35
C LYS A 128 9.87 10.97 -2.97
N ALA A 129 10.52 11.84 -3.73
CA ALA A 129 11.84 12.33 -3.34
C ALA A 129 11.74 13.15 -2.05
N ASP A 130 12.74 13.01 -1.17
CA ASP A 130 12.94 13.90 -0.03
C ASP A 130 13.60 15.23 -0.45
N ALA A 131 13.88 16.09 0.49
CA ALA A 131 14.53 17.39 0.25
C ALA A 131 15.95 17.26 -0.33
N ASN A 132 16.61 16.11 -0.15
CA ASN A 132 17.95 15.81 -0.65
C ASN A 132 17.91 15.09 -2.01
N GLY A 133 16.71 14.80 -2.54
CA GLY A 133 16.53 14.08 -3.79
C GLY A 133 16.54 12.55 -3.65
N ASN A 134 16.65 12.00 -2.42
CA ASN A 134 16.58 10.55 -2.22
C ASN A 134 15.16 10.06 -2.46
N GLN A 135 15.02 8.95 -3.17
CA GLN A 135 13.74 8.32 -3.49
C GLN A 135 13.91 6.80 -3.42
N ALA A 136 12.92 6.11 -2.87
CA ALA A 136 12.92 4.65 -2.86
C ALA A 136 12.69 4.10 -4.28
N ASP A 137 13.41 3.04 -4.61
CA ASP A 137 13.23 2.32 -5.85
C ASP A 137 11.83 1.70 -5.93
N MET A 138 11.28 1.67 -7.15
CA MET A 138 9.97 1.08 -7.40
C MET A 138 10.12 -0.31 -7.98
N PHE A 139 9.35 -1.25 -7.44
CA PHE A 139 9.30 -2.61 -7.92
C PHE A 139 7.88 -3.02 -8.27
N VAL A 140 7.74 -3.73 -9.38
CA VAL A 140 6.50 -4.35 -9.81
C VAL A 140 6.75 -5.84 -10.01
N CYS A 141 5.94 -6.68 -9.38
CA CYS A 141 6.06 -8.13 -9.48
C CYS A 141 5.96 -8.60 -10.94
N GLY A 142 6.87 -9.50 -11.34
CA GLY A 142 6.97 -9.99 -12.72
C GLY A 142 7.59 -9.02 -13.72
N VAL A 143 8.01 -7.83 -13.27
CA VAL A 143 8.61 -6.81 -14.16
C VAL A 143 10.09 -6.59 -13.84
N ASN A 144 10.42 -6.21 -12.61
CA ASN A 144 11.78 -5.80 -12.23
C ASN A 144 12.18 -6.21 -10.80
N THR A 145 11.53 -7.18 -10.20
CA THR A 145 11.88 -7.66 -8.85
C THR A 145 13.25 -8.34 -8.79
N ASP A 146 13.77 -8.80 -9.92
CA ASP A 146 15.13 -9.31 -10.11
C ASP A 146 16.21 -8.23 -9.89
N LYS A 147 15.86 -6.96 -10.01
CA LYS A 147 16.75 -5.81 -9.75
C LYS A 147 16.86 -5.45 -8.25
N TYR A 148 16.14 -6.14 -7.36
CA TYR A 148 16.28 -5.92 -5.93
C TYR A 148 17.64 -6.34 -5.44
N ASN A 149 18.34 -5.43 -4.76
CA ASN A 149 19.70 -5.62 -4.26
C ASN A 149 19.84 -5.16 -2.81
N GLY A 150 18.87 -5.53 -1.97
CA GLY A 150 18.93 -5.27 -0.53
C GLY A 150 18.54 -3.86 -0.09
N GLN A 151 17.84 -3.09 -0.93
CA GLN A 151 17.32 -1.77 -0.55
C GLN A 151 16.41 -1.87 0.68
N LYS A 152 16.66 -1.05 1.69
CA LYS A 152 15.90 -1.08 2.95
C LYS A 152 14.52 -0.48 2.83
N ILE A 153 14.33 0.48 1.92
CA ILE A 153 13.06 1.13 1.65
C ILE A 153 12.77 0.96 0.17
N VAL A 154 11.65 0.32 -0.14
CA VAL A 154 11.18 0.08 -1.50
C VAL A 154 9.75 0.54 -1.68
N SER A 155 9.35 0.79 -2.91
CA SER A 155 7.98 1.16 -3.26
C SER A 155 7.38 0.11 -4.19
N ASN A 156 6.14 -0.29 -3.91
CA ASN A 156 5.35 -1.14 -4.81
C ASN A 156 4.65 -0.33 -5.93
N ALA A 157 5.15 0.87 -6.24
CA ALA A 157 4.60 1.76 -7.26
C ALA A 157 3.11 2.10 -7.05
N SER A 158 2.36 2.39 -8.11
CA SER A 158 0.93 2.67 -8.06
C SER A 158 0.09 1.51 -8.57
N CYS A 159 -1.20 1.51 -8.27
CA CYS A 159 -2.16 0.56 -8.82
C CYS A 159 -2.15 0.57 -10.36
N THR A 160 -2.14 1.74 -10.99
CA THR A 160 -2.09 1.87 -12.45
C THR A 160 -0.75 1.38 -13.01
N THR A 161 0.37 1.63 -12.33
CA THR A 161 1.69 1.11 -12.74
C THR A 161 1.72 -0.42 -12.65
N ASN A 162 1.16 -1.01 -11.59
CA ASN A 162 1.06 -2.45 -11.44
C ASN A 162 0.16 -3.11 -12.50
N CYS A 163 -0.85 -2.40 -13.00
CA CYS A 163 -1.64 -2.85 -14.13
C CYS A 163 -0.88 -2.75 -15.45
N LEU A 164 -0.28 -1.58 -15.72
CA LEU A 164 0.30 -1.27 -17.03
C LEU A 164 1.66 -1.93 -17.28
N ALA A 165 2.55 -1.95 -16.27
CA ALA A 165 3.92 -2.39 -16.47
C ALA A 165 4.06 -3.87 -16.90
N PRO A 166 3.32 -4.84 -16.32
CA PRO A 166 3.37 -6.22 -16.80
C PRO A 166 2.91 -6.36 -18.26
N ILE A 167 1.84 -5.66 -18.64
CA ILE A 167 1.31 -5.67 -20.01
C ILE A 167 2.33 -5.05 -20.97
N ALA A 168 2.86 -3.88 -20.62
CA ALA A 168 3.89 -3.20 -21.42
C ALA A 168 5.16 -4.05 -21.56
N LYS A 169 5.58 -4.75 -20.48
CA LYS A 169 6.72 -5.66 -20.54
C LYS A 169 6.51 -6.78 -21.54
N VAL A 170 5.37 -7.48 -21.49
CA VAL A 170 5.07 -8.57 -22.42
C VAL A 170 5.06 -8.07 -23.87
N LEU A 171 4.45 -6.92 -24.13
CA LEU A 171 4.41 -6.34 -25.48
C LEU A 171 5.81 -5.91 -25.95
N ASN A 172 6.57 -5.27 -25.08
CA ASN A 172 7.92 -4.81 -25.41
C ASN A 172 8.88 -5.96 -25.66
N ASP A 173 8.87 -6.98 -24.81
CA ASP A 173 9.77 -8.13 -24.91
C ASP A 173 9.51 -8.97 -26.16
N ASN A 174 8.28 -9.01 -26.69
CA ASN A 174 7.93 -9.86 -27.82
C ASN A 174 7.85 -9.11 -29.15
N PHE A 175 7.50 -7.83 -29.16
CA PHE A 175 7.21 -7.06 -30.37
C PHE A 175 7.99 -5.76 -30.47
N GLY A 176 8.52 -5.25 -29.37
CA GLY A 176 9.03 -3.89 -29.25
C GLY A 176 7.90 -2.85 -29.22
N ILE A 177 8.08 -1.80 -28.44
CA ILE A 177 7.16 -0.65 -28.39
C ILE A 177 7.92 0.58 -28.88
N GLU A 178 7.52 1.15 -30.01
CA GLU A 178 8.08 2.40 -30.50
C GLU A 178 7.38 3.62 -29.89
N THR A 179 6.05 3.58 -29.84
CA THR A 179 5.21 4.65 -29.26
C THR A 179 3.96 4.06 -28.67
N GLY A 180 3.37 4.74 -27.67
CA GLY A 180 2.13 4.29 -27.06
C GLY A 180 1.38 5.40 -26.35
N LEU A 181 0.06 5.28 -26.33
CA LEU A 181 -0.84 6.07 -25.49
C LEU A 181 -1.59 5.16 -24.55
N MET A 182 -1.74 5.60 -23.31
CA MET A 182 -2.46 4.84 -22.28
C MET A 182 -3.70 5.59 -21.82
N THR A 183 -4.82 4.89 -21.85
CA THR A 183 -6.06 5.30 -21.15
C THR A 183 -6.41 4.23 -20.12
N THR A 184 -6.65 4.66 -18.88
CA THR A 184 -7.10 3.76 -17.82
C THR A 184 -8.56 4.02 -17.47
N VAL A 185 -9.37 2.97 -17.41
CA VAL A 185 -10.71 3.00 -16.82
C VAL A 185 -10.58 2.47 -15.40
N HIS A 186 -10.57 3.39 -14.45
CA HIS A 186 -10.20 3.07 -13.06
C HIS A 186 -11.45 2.99 -12.18
N SER A 187 -11.48 2.01 -11.27
CA SER A 187 -12.50 1.95 -10.23
C SER A 187 -12.43 3.17 -9.30
N THR A 188 -13.54 3.48 -8.63
CA THR A 188 -13.59 4.55 -7.64
C THR A 188 -12.65 4.31 -6.46
N THR A 189 -12.04 5.38 -5.96
CA THR A 189 -11.12 5.34 -4.83
C THR A 189 -11.55 6.31 -3.72
N ALA A 190 -10.98 6.16 -2.53
CA ALA A 190 -11.35 6.95 -1.35
C ALA A 190 -11.10 8.47 -1.50
N THR A 191 -10.34 8.90 -2.50
CA THR A 191 -10.11 10.33 -2.78
C THR A 191 -11.24 11.00 -3.53
N GLN A 192 -12.14 10.22 -4.14
CA GLN A 192 -13.32 10.72 -4.84
C GLN A 192 -14.47 10.97 -3.86
N LYS A 193 -15.43 11.81 -4.27
CA LYS A 193 -16.57 12.18 -3.43
C LYS A 193 -17.73 11.20 -3.60
N THR A 194 -18.43 10.91 -2.49
CA THR A 194 -19.69 10.14 -2.53
C THR A 194 -20.81 10.95 -3.17
N VAL A 195 -20.91 12.23 -2.80
CA VAL A 195 -21.84 13.24 -3.35
C VAL A 195 -21.02 14.44 -3.84
N ASP A 196 -21.62 15.30 -4.67
CA ASP A 196 -20.97 16.54 -5.12
C ASP A 196 -20.47 17.35 -3.94
N GLY A 197 -19.19 17.71 -3.94
CA GLY A 197 -18.55 18.45 -2.87
C GLY A 197 -17.28 19.16 -3.32
N PRO A 198 -16.80 20.16 -2.57
CA PRO A 198 -15.65 20.94 -2.98
C PRO A 198 -14.38 20.08 -3.08
N SER A 199 -13.63 20.29 -4.16
CA SER A 199 -12.31 19.72 -4.41
C SER A 199 -11.42 20.79 -5.02
N MET A 200 -10.69 21.52 -4.19
CA MET A 200 -9.94 22.71 -4.59
C MET A 200 -8.76 22.42 -5.53
N LYS A 201 -8.18 21.21 -5.48
CA LYS A 201 -7.06 20.81 -6.32
C LYS A 201 -7.50 20.32 -7.71
N ASP A 202 -8.63 19.65 -7.77
CA ASP A 202 -9.23 19.12 -9.00
C ASP A 202 -10.75 19.21 -8.90
N TRP A 203 -11.33 20.19 -9.55
CA TRP A 203 -12.78 20.44 -9.49
C TRP A 203 -13.59 19.27 -10.01
N ARG A 204 -13.10 18.54 -11.02
CA ARG A 204 -13.77 17.35 -11.53
C ARG A 204 -13.83 16.22 -10.49
N GLY A 205 -12.78 16.08 -9.69
CA GLY A 205 -12.74 15.15 -8.55
C GLY A 205 -13.73 15.47 -7.43
N GLY A 206 -14.40 16.64 -7.48
CA GLY A 206 -15.48 17.02 -6.58
C GLY A 206 -16.85 16.45 -6.94
N ARG A 207 -17.01 15.80 -8.09
CA ARG A 207 -18.28 15.20 -8.52
C ARG A 207 -18.53 13.85 -7.86
N ALA A 208 -19.80 13.50 -7.71
CA ALA A 208 -20.24 12.21 -7.15
C ALA A 208 -19.72 11.04 -7.97
N ALA A 209 -18.87 10.22 -7.41
CA ALA A 209 -18.15 9.16 -8.12
C ALA A 209 -19.07 8.07 -8.68
N ALA A 210 -20.13 7.72 -7.95
CA ALA A 210 -21.06 6.67 -8.37
C ALA A 210 -21.92 7.04 -9.58
N GLY A 211 -22.12 8.33 -9.84
CA GLY A 211 -22.97 8.85 -10.92
C GLY A 211 -22.21 9.48 -12.09
N ASN A 212 -20.88 9.48 -12.07
CA ASN A 212 -20.07 10.19 -13.05
C ASN A 212 -18.85 9.41 -13.49
N ILE A 213 -18.48 9.57 -14.78
CA ILE A 213 -17.13 9.26 -15.28
C ILE A 213 -16.30 10.53 -15.10
N ILE A 214 -15.31 10.46 -14.20
CA ILE A 214 -14.52 11.62 -13.77
C ILE A 214 -13.14 11.57 -14.41
N PRO A 215 -12.83 12.43 -15.41
CA PRO A 215 -11.49 12.51 -15.99
C PRO A 215 -10.45 12.94 -14.95
N SER A 216 -9.34 12.24 -14.89
CA SER A 216 -8.22 12.53 -14.00
C SER A 216 -6.88 12.32 -14.70
N SER A 217 -5.84 12.98 -14.22
CA SER A 217 -4.48 12.75 -14.70
C SER A 217 -3.81 11.62 -13.92
N THR A 218 -2.86 10.93 -14.54
CA THR A 218 -2.06 9.88 -13.89
C THR A 218 -0.59 10.03 -14.24
N GLY A 219 0.29 9.74 -13.28
CA GLY A 219 1.73 9.64 -13.49
C GLY A 219 2.22 8.26 -13.92
N ALA A 220 1.31 7.32 -14.22
CA ALA A 220 1.66 5.93 -14.46
C ALA A 220 2.55 5.72 -15.69
N ALA A 221 2.35 6.47 -16.78
CA ALA A 221 3.21 6.39 -17.96
C ALA A 221 4.67 6.71 -17.62
N LYS A 222 4.92 7.78 -16.84
CA LYS A 222 6.27 8.11 -16.35
C LYS A 222 6.81 7.06 -15.38
N ALA A 223 5.96 6.45 -14.57
CA ALA A 223 6.35 5.43 -13.63
C ALA A 223 6.74 4.11 -14.31
N VAL A 224 6.14 3.79 -15.47
CA VAL A 224 6.55 2.62 -16.28
C VAL A 224 8.00 2.74 -16.70
N GLY A 225 8.45 3.91 -17.18
CA GLY A 225 9.86 4.14 -17.52
C GLY A 225 10.84 4.00 -16.34
N LYS A 226 10.37 4.05 -15.08
CA LYS A 226 11.22 3.76 -13.90
C LYS A 226 11.40 2.27 -13.65
N VAL A 227 10.41 1.44 -13.99
CA VAL A 227 10.44 -0.01 -13.79
C VAL A 227 10.86 -0.77 -15.04
N ILE A 228 10.62 -0.19 -16.21
CA ILE A 228 11.07 -0.67 -17.54
C ILE A 228 11.84 0.50 -18.21
N PRO A 229 13.15 0.64 -17.95
CA PRO A 229 13.93 1.77 -18.44
C PRO A 229 13.90 1.97 -19.95
N GLU A 230 13.75 0.92 -20.73
CA GLU A 230 13.64 0.93 -22.18
C GLU A 230 12.42 1.70 -22.70
N LEU A 231 11.40 1.86 -21.85
CA LEU A 231 10.16 2.59 -22.14
C LEU A 231 10.14 4.00 -21.52
N ASN A 232 11.32 4.53 -21.18
CA ASN A 232 11.43 5.89 -20.65
C ASN A 232 11.53 6.88 -21.82
N GLY A 233 10.41 7.53 -22.17
CA GLY A 233 10.32 8.49 -23.27
C GLY A 233 9.24 9.56 -23.09
#